data_20c022a87fede4324931c7cf9281074f
#
_entry.id   20c022a87fede4324931c7cf9281074f
#
_cell.length_a   1.000
_cell.length_b   1.000
_cell.length_c   1.000
_cell.angle_alpha   90.00
_cell.angle_beta   90.00
_cell.angle_gamma   90.00
#
_symmetry.space_group_name_H-M   'P 1'
#
loop_
_entity.id
_entity.type
_entity.pdbx_description
1 polymer ?
#
loop_
_entity_poly.entity_id
_entity_poly.type
_entity_poly.pdbx_seq_one_letter_code
_entity_poly.pdbx_strand_id
1 'polypeptide(L)'
;MSDRSHASARPASKTLLNLGNLPPKPDYFATDEAASYPRSASLVDPNNPPWPAYRGYHEYSFAHETMGKRLPTILGKAIEDVYKTLNQEWREEVIVDLLQCIERMTGLMRELQANEKLRPIVDDNEGDVTLWNKAIARYFRGADFMSAPWLFAEAYKYRRLHECFSVSRYWMDYDVFFRQKCDTFGRSGTAVFELSTRFAVPYESNVPASTPEERHDRTRKLFLELTQISLWGNATDLSLLINMTEEDIKKIQSTGGEHLASTEQNILGNDLGRLWDLVSRMRGGRIDFVLDNAGFELYCDCVYADWLIQAGIANEVHFHGKRLPWFVSDVTRKDWSWLLNTMTYGHLFEGATDKEIESLRTLGKRWKQYEKEGKWVYEQHPFWCTGYTFWELPAEAPDLFHYLCESDLVLFKGDLNHRKLTYDCQAPTSTPFAQAIGPMAQEPGAPPVASLRTIKSDVVVGVPLQVSERLDAEEPGWRISGKYAVVLLSDGSPVS
;
A
#
# COMPACT_ATOMS: atom_id res chain seq x y z
N MET A 1 -10.41 -30.56 -51.92
CA MET A 1 -9.14 -31.02 -51.36
C MET A 1 -8.56 -29.84 -50.65
N SER A 2 -8.93 -29.74 -49.55
CA SER A 2 -8.73 -29.53 -48.15
C SER A 2 -7.26 -29.65 -47.78
N ASP A 3 -6.72 -28.57 -47.28
CA ASP A 3 -5.56 -28.64 -46.42
C ASP A 3 -5.83 -27.84 -45.13
N ARG A 4 -5.96 -28.56 -44.03
CA ARG A 4 -6.12 -28.01 -42.68
C ARG A 4 -4.76 -27.99 -42.04
N SER A 5 -4.15 -26.83 -41.90
CA SER A 5 -2.93 -26.64 -41.11
C SER A 5 -3.21 -26.80 -39.63
N HIS A 6 -2.43 -27.71 -39.04
CA HIS A 6 -2.40 -28.04 -37.62
C HIS A 6 -2.04 -26.83 -36.76
N ALA A 7 -2.94 -26.44 -35.86
CA ALA A 7 -2.59 -25.62 -34.70
C ALA A 7 -1.80 -26.48 -33.70
N SER A 8 -0.54 -26.13 -33.47
CA SER A 8 0.30 -26.79 -32.50
C SER A 8 -0.17 -26.44 -31.08
N ALA A 9 -0.64 -27.44 -30.37
CA ALA A 9 -0.94 -27.35 -28.94
C ALA A 9 0.36 -27.05 -28.16
N ARG A 10 0.36 -25.95 -27.39
CA ARG A 10 1.42 -25.67 -26.43
C ARG A 10 1.42 -26.76 -25.34
N PRO A 11 2.57 -27.27 -24.92
CA PRO A 11 2.61 -28.24 -23.84
C PRO A 11 2.18 -27.57 -22.53
N ALA A 12 1.17 -28.15 -21.89
CA ALA A 12 0.76 -27.80 -20.53
C ALA A 12 1.95 -28.02 -19.59
N SER A 13 2.33 -26.99 -18.85
CA SER A 13 3.34 -27.04 -17.80
C SER A 13 2.91 -28.08 -16.75
N LYS A 14 3.53 -29.26 -16.78
CA LYS A 14 3.42 -30.30 -15.76
C LYS A 14 4.33 -29.92 -14.58
N THR A 15 3.89 -29.00 -13.76
CA THR A 15 4.42 -28.87 -12.40
C THR A 15 3.23 -28.75 -11.46
N LEU A 16 2.49 -29.83 -11.32
CA LEU A 16 1.65 -30.08 -10.15
C LEU A 16 2.61 -30.37 -9.00
N LEU A 17 3.06 -29.33 -8.31
CA LEU A 17 3.65 -29.47 -6.99
C LEU A 17 2.62 -30.17 -6.11
N ASN A 18 3.06 -31.26 -5.50
CA ASN A 18 2.29 -32.05 -4.56
C ASN A 18 2.20 -31.24 -3.25
N LEU A 19 1.28 -30.26 -3.19
CA LEU A 19 1.10 -29.30 -2.10
C LEU A 19 0.65 -29.93 -0.78
N GLY A 20 0.38 -31.25 -0.77
CA GLY A 20 -0.04 -31.98 0.42
C GLY A 20 1.02 -32.25 1.47
N ASN A 21 2.29 -31.86 1.26
CA ASN A 21 3.43 -32.15 2.16
C ASN A 21 4.38 -30.95 2.35
N LEU A 22 3.93 -29.72 2.14
CA LEU A 22 4.73 -28.58 2.60
C LEU A 22 4.69 -28.55 4.13
N PRO A 23 5.85 -28.40 4.80
CA PRO A 23 5.85 -28.22 6.25
C PRO A 23 5.02 -26.97 6.59
N PRO A 24 4.29 -26.97 7.72
CA PRO A 24 3.56 -25.81 8.16
C PRO A 24 4.52 -24.61 8.24
N LYS A 25 4.11 -23.46 7.73
CA LYS A 25 4.86 -22.22 7.90
C LYS A 25 4.97 -21.95 9.41
N PRO A 26 6.16 -21.69 9.98
CA PRO A 26 6.28 -21.36 11.38
C PRO A 26 5.47 -20.11 11.69
N ASP A 27 4.83 -20.06 12.85
CA ASP A 27 4.20 -18.82 13.32
C ASP A 27 5.30 -17.79 13.56
N TYR A 28 5.36 -16.78 12.70
CA TYR A 28 6.41 -15.77 12.70
C TYR A 28 6.54 -15.07 14.04
N PHE A 29 5.39 -14.75 14.68
CA PHE A 29 5.36 -14.01 15.95
C PHE A 29 5.65 -14.89 17.18
N ALA A 30 5.76 -16.20 17.01
CA ALA A 30 6.13 -17.16 18.04
C ALA A 30 7.58 -17.66 17.91
N THR A 31 8.37 -17.15 16.95
CA THR A 31 9.76 -17.58 16.75
C THR A 31 10.70 -16.93 17.79
N ASP A 32 11.74 -17.67 18.17
CA ASP A 32 12.83 -17.15 19.04
C ASP A 32 13.58 -15.97 18.39
N GLU A 33 13.59 -15.91 17.06
CA GLU A 33 14.20 -14.83 16.30
C GLU A 33 13.49 -13.49 16.54
N ALA A 34 12.16 -13.45 16.45
CA ALA A 34 11.37 -12.27 16.82
C ALA A 34 11.53 -11.89 18.31
N ALA A 35 11.79 -12.87 19.18
CA ALA A 35 12.02 -12.65 20.63
C ALA A 35 13.44 -12.14 20.96
N SER A 36 14.41 -12.22 20.04
CA SER A 36 15.81 -11.84 20.28
C SER A 36 16.05 -10.33 20.28
N TYR A 37 15.16 -9.55 19.69
CA TYR A 37 15.27 -8.09 19.64
C TYR A 37 14.74 -7.44 20.91
N PRO A 38 15.36 -6.33 21.40
CA PRO A 38 14.85 -5.60 22.54
C PRO A 38 13.48 -5.01 22.19
N ARG A 39 12.49 -5.32 23.03
CA ARG A 39 11.13 -4.81 22.91
C ARG A 39 11.01 -3.50 23.66
N SER A 40 10.28 -2.53 23.07
CA SER A 40 9.92 -1.31 23.79
C SER A 40 9.15 -1.63 25.08
N ALA A 41 9.51 -0.94 26.14
CA ALA A 41 8.78 -0.99 27.40
C ALA A 41 7.47 -0.19 27.39
N SER A 42 7.26 0.69 26.40
CA SER A 42 6.04 1.46 26.24
C SER A 42 4.94 0.56 25.64
N LEU A 43 4.22 -0.13 26.52
CA LEU A 43 3.05 -0.93 26.13
C LEU A 43 1.93 0.04 25.71
N VAL A 44 1.74 0.19 24.41
CA VAL A 44 0.52 0.79 23.89
C VAL A 44 -0.62 -0.21 24.14
N ASP A 45 -1.67 0.25 24.81
CA ASP A 45 -2.84 -0.57 25.09
C ASP A 45 -3.96 -0.23 24.10
N PRO A 46 -4.33 -1.11 23.15
CA PRO A 46 -5.42 -0.89 22.23
C PRO A 46 -6.78 -0.61 22.88
N ASN A 47 -6.97 -0.93 24.17
CA ASN A 47 -8.15 -0.54 24.93
C ASN A 47 -8.09 0.91 25.45
N ASN A 48 -6.89 1.50 25.46
CA ASN A 48 -6.66 2.86 25.94
C ASN A 48 -5.81 3.63 24.92
N PRO A 49 -6.33 3.87 23.70
CA PRO A 49 -5.62 4.59 22.66
C PRO A 49 -5.36 6.05 23.08
N PRO A 50 -4.39 6.75 22.44
CA PRO A 50 -4.03 8.13 22.79
C PRO A 50 -5.20 9.11 22.63
N TRP A 51 -6.12 8.83 21.73
CA TRP A 51 -7.39 9.52 21.52
C TRP A 51 -8.47 8.48 21.21
N PRO A 52 -9.79 8.81 21.32
CA PRO A 52 -10.85 7.86 21.00
C PRO A 52 -10.70 7.28 19.58
N ALA A 53 -10.74 5.97 19.45
CA ALA A 53 -10.69 5.31 18.15
C ALA A 53 -11.96 5.56 17.35
N TYR A 54 -11.87 5.65 16.03
CA TYR A 54 -13.04 5.57 15.17
C TYR A 54 -13.64 4.16 15.21
N ARG A 55 -14.98 4.06 15.17
CA ARG A 55 -15.72 2.80 15.24
C ARG A 55 -16.92 2.84 14.30
N GLY A 56 -17.34 1.66 13.83
CA GLY A 56 -18.47 1.55 12.90
C GLY A 56 -19.79 2.09 13.43
N TYR A 57 -19.99 2.11 14.75
CA TYR A 57 -21.22 2.69 15.33
C TYR A 57 -21.22 4.24 15.39
N HIS A 58 -20.13 4.91 15.09
CA HIS A 58 -20.09 6.37 15.02
C HIS A 58 -20.73 6.86 13.72
N GLU A 59 -22.03 7.11 13.73
CA GLU A 59 -22.83 7.49 12.54
C GLU A 59 -22.32 8.74 11.82
N TYR A 60 -21.59 9.61 12.52
CA TYR A 60 -20.97 10.83 11.97
C TYR A 60 -19.65 10.57 11.22
N SER A 61 -19.12 9.35 11.26
CA SER A 61 -17.80 9.02 10.73
C SER A 61 -17.86 8.20 9.44
N PHE A 62 -16.83 8.29 8.64
CA PHE A 62 -16.65 7.44 7.47
C PHE A 62 -16.48 5.95 7.82
N ALA A 63 -16.04 5.67 9.06
CA ALA A 63 -16.03 4.32 9.61
C ALA A 63 -17.41 3.66 9.55
N HIS A 64 -18.49 4.40 9.89
CA HIS A 64 -19.87 3.90 9.83
C HIS A 64 -20.27 3.50 8.40
N GLU A 65 -20.04 4.39 7.44
CA GLU A 65 -20.33 4.12 6.04
C GLU A 65 -19.48 2.95 5.51
N THR A 66 -18.20 2.92 5.87
CA THR A 66 -17.29 1.86 5.44
C THR A 66 -17.74 0.50 5.96
N MET A 67 -17.99 0.38 7.25
CA MET A 67 -18.37 -0.90 7.86
C MET A 67 -19.76 -1.36 7.38
N GLY A 68 -20.72 -0.44 7.31
CA GLY A 68 -22.12 -0.76 6.99
C GLY A 68 -22.40 -0.96 5.50
N LYS A 69 -21.68 -0.26 4.61
CA LYS A 69 -22.01 -0.26 3.16
C LYS A 69 -20.84 -0.65 2.26
N ARG A 70 -19.67 -0.01 2.45
CA ARG A 70 -18.54 -0.20 1.51
C ARG A 70 -17.94 -1.59 1.60
N LEU A 71 -17.68 -2.12 2.79
CA LEU A 71 -17.09 -3.46 2.95
C LEU A 71 -17.99 -4.57 2.40
N PRO A 72 -19.32 -4.59 2.65
CA PRO A 72 -20.22 -5.53 1.98
C PRO A 72 -20.16 -5.40 0.44
N THR A 73 -20.14 -4.19 -0.10
CA THR A 73 -20.05 -3.95 -1.54
C THR A 73 -18.74 -4.47 -2.13
N ILE A 74 -17.61 -4.22 -1.48
CA ILE A 74 -16.29 -4.73 -1.89
C ILE A 74 -16.28 -6.25 -1.91
N LEU A 75 -16.81 -6.87 -0.86
CA LEU A 75 -16.87 -8.34 -0.78
C LEU A 75 -17.79 -8.92 -1.85
N GLY A 76 -18.92 -8.29 -2.14
CA GLY A 76 -19.83 -8.68 -3.23
C GLY A 76 -19.13 -8.67 -4.58
N LYS A 77 -18.41 -7.59 -4.91
CA LYS A 77 -17.61 -7.48 -6.15
C LYS A 77 -16.48 -8.53 -6.21
N ALA A 78 -15.85 -8.81 -5.09
CA ALA A 78 -14.83 -9.86 -5.02
C ALA A 78 -15.45 -11.24 -5.33
N ILE A 79 -16.63 -11.54 -4.80
CA ILE A 79 -17.38 -12.78 -5.11
C ILE A 79 -17.70 -12.85 -6.61
N GLU A 80 -18.19 -11.77 -7.20
CA GLU A 80 -18.47 -11.68 -8.64
C GLU A 80 -17.22 -11.95 -9.49
N ASP A 81 -16.05 -11.44 -9.07
CA ASP A 81 -14.80 -11.68 -9.80
C ASP A 81 -14.35 -13.15 -9.70
N VAL A 82 -14.53 -13.79 -8.54
CA VAL A 82 -14.26 -15.22 -8.37
C VAL A 82 -15.15 -16.07 -9.27
N TYR A 83 -16.42 -15.69 -9.47
CA TYR A 83 -17.29 -16.37 -10.45
C TYR A 83 -16.78 -16.26 -11.89
N LYS A 84 -16.11 -15.15 -12.28
CA LYS A 84 -15.48 -15.07 -13.61
C LYS A 84 -14.35 -16.09 -13.75
N THR A 85 -13.57 -16.29 -12.68
CA THR A 85 -12.52 -17.32 -12.65
C THR A 85 -13.12 -18.73 -12.70
N LEU A 86 -14.18 -18.98 -11.94
CA LEU A 86 -14.91 -20.25 -11.94
C LEU A 86 -15.39 -20.62 -13.36
N ASN A 87 -15.93 -19.67 -14.10
CA ASN A 87 -16.42 -19.89 -15.47
C ASN A 87 -15.32 -20.17 -16.50
N GLN A 88 -14.06 -19.93 -16.15
CA GLN A 88 -12.88 -20.20 -17.01
C GLN A 88 -12.17 -21.50 -16.63
N GLU A 89 -12.48 -22.09 -15.46
CA GLU A 89 -11.88 -23.34 -15.00
C GLU A 89 -12.66 -24.53 -15.58
N TRP A 90 -11.97 -25.59 -15.90
CA TRP A 90 -12.54 -26.79 -16.51
C TRP A 90 -12.26 -28.09 -15.70
N ARG A 91 -11.33 -28.01 -14.71
CA ARG A 91 -10.98 -29.15 -13.86
C ARG A 91 -11.98 -29.27 -12.73
N GLU A 92 -12.69 -30.42 -12.66
CA GLU A 92 -13.80 -30.61 -11.74
C GLU A 92 -13.39 -30.43 -10.26
N GLU A 93 -12.26 -31.02 -9.83
CA GLU A 93 -11.77 -30.92 -8.45
C GLU A 93 -11.36 -29.49 -8.07
N VAL A 94 -10.86 -28.72 -9.03
CA VAL A 94 -10.47 -27.31 -8.83
C VAL A 94 -11.70 -26.41 -8.76
N ILE A 95 -12.74 -26.72 -9.57
CA ILE A 95 -14.05 -26.06 -9.52
C ILE A 95 -14.70 -26.28 -8.16
N VAL A 96 -14.74 -27.54 -7.68
CA VAL A 96 -15.35 -27.87 -6.38
C VAL A 96 -14.67 -27.12 -5.24
N ASP A 97 -13.35 -27.04 -5.24
CA ASP A 97 -12.58 -26.32 -4.23
C ASP A 97 -12.85 -24.79 -4.28
N LEU A 98 -12.99 -24.20 -5.50
CA LEU A 98 -13.33 -22.79 -5.67
C LEU A 98 -14.76 -22.47 -5.19
N LEU A 99 -15.70 -23.37 -5.44
CA LEU A 99 -17.08 -23.24 -4.93
C LEU A 99 -17.10 -23.21 -3.38
N GLN A 100 -16.25 -24.01 -2.73
CA GLN A 100 -16.10 -23.94 -1.26
C GLN A 100 -15.50 -22.60 -0.81
N CYS A 101 -14.57 -22.01 -1.57
CA CYS A 101 -14.07 -20.65 -1.30
C CYS A 101 -15.20 -19.63 -1.38
N ILE A 102 -16.03 -19.68 -2.43
CA ILE A 102 -17.20 -18.81 -2.61
C ILE A 102 -18.19 -18.97 -1.45
N GLU A 103 -18.43 -20.19 -0.99
CA GLU A 103 -19.31 -20.44 0.16
C GLU A 103 -18.78 -19.77 1.44
N ARG A 104 -17.46 -19.89 1.72
CA ARG A 104 -16.80 -19.22 2.85
C ARG A 104 -16.88 -17.70 2.73
N MET A 105 -16.67 -17.12 1.54
CA MET A 105 -16.84 -15.68 1.29
C MET A 105 -18.28 -15.22 1.53
N THR A 106 -19.25 -16.02 1.09
CA THR A 106 -20.67 -15.75 1.33
C THR A 106 -21.02 -15.83 2.82
N GLY A 107 -20.40 -16.75 3.55
CA GLY A 107 -20.47 -16.82 5.01
C GLY A 107 -19.95 -15.55 5.67
N LEU A 108 -18.75 -15.08 5.29
CA LEU A 108 -18.16 -13.83 5.78
C LEU A 108 -19.06 -12.61 5.47
N MET A 109 -19.71 -12.59 4.29
CA MET A 109 -20.67 -11.54 3.93
C MET A 109 -21.83 -11.50 4.93
N ARG A 110 -22.39 -12.67 5.28
CA ARG A 110 -23.50 -12.76 6.25
C ARG A 110 -23.07 -12.32 7.65
N GLU A 111 -21.89 -12.75 8.12
CA GLU A 111 -21.30 -12.32 9.39
C GLU A 111 -21.19 -10.77 9.46
N LEU A 112 -20.68 -10.16 8.38
CA LEU A 112 -20.50 -8.72 8.29
C LEU A 112 -21.85 -7.97 8.29
N GLN A 113 -22.82 -8.45 7.50
CA GLN A 113 -24.17 -7.84 7.41
C GLN A 113 -24.98 -8.00 8.71
N ALA A 114 -24.79 -9.11 9.41
CA ALA A 114 -25.44 -9.38 10.70
C ALA A 114 -24.72 -8.70 11.88
N ASN A 115 -23.59 -8.01 11.63
CA ASN A 115 -22.72 -7.44 12.65
C ASN A 115 -22.33 -8.47 13.73
N GLU A 116 -21.90 -9.65 13.30
CA GLU A 116 -21.53 -10.72 14.23
C GLU A 116 -20.26 -10.38 15.01
N LYS A 117 -20.08 -11.11 16.12
CA LYS A 117 -18.86 -10.98 16.94
C LYS A 117 -17.62 -11.46 16.19
N LEU A 118 -16.49 -10.78 16.44
CA LEU A 118 -15.21 -11.21 15.91
C LEU A 118 -14.85 -12.58 16.50
N ARG A 119 -14.65 -13.56 15.62
CA ARG A 119 -14.21 -14.90 15.99
C ARG A 119 -12.69 -15.05 15.82
N PRO A 120 -12.04 -16.01 16.52
CA PRO A 120 -10.67 -16.35 16.23
C PRO A 120 -10.45 -16.72 14.74
N ILE A 121 -9.29 -16.37 14.21
CA ILE A 121 -8.81 -16.83 12.90
C ILE A 121 -8.49 -18.33 13.02
N VAL A 122 -8.88 -19.10 12.02
CA VAL A 122 -8.53 -20.53 11.92
C VAL A 122 -7.05 -20.64 11.53
N ASP A 123 -6.37 -21.65 12.07
CA ASP A 123 -5.00 -21.93 11.66
C ASP A 123 -4.97 -22.42 10.20
N ASP A 124 -4.47 -21.56 9.33
CA ASP A 124 -4.38 -21.76 7.90
C ASP A 124 -2.92 -21.79 7.40
N ASN A 125 -1.97 -21.97 8.32
CA ASN A 125 -0.53 -21.99 8.08
C ASN A 125 0.03 -20.67 7.51
N GLU A 126 -0.64 -19.53 7.71
CA GLU A 126 -0.09 -18.22 7.30
C GLU A 126 0.95 -17.66 8.29
N GLY A 127 1.04 -18.23 9.50
CA GLY A 127 2.05 -17.87 10.50
C GLY A 127 1.79 -16.55 11.21
N ASP A 128 0.54 -16.04 11.18
CA ASP A 128 0.12 -14.80 11.84
C ASP A 128 -1.06 -14.99 12.81
N VAL A 129 -1.59 -16.21 12.89
CA VAL A 129 -2.83 -16.54 13.61
C VAL A 129 -2.70 -16.27 15.11
N THR A 130 -1.53 -16.56 15.69
CA THR A 130 -1.28 -16.31 17.12
C THR A 130 -1.44 -14.83 17.47
N LEU A 131 -0.90 -13.94 16.64
CA LEU A 131 -1.00 -12.50 16.86
C LEU A 131 -2.44 -12.00 16.79
N TRP A 132 -3.18 -12.43 15.76
CA TRP A 132 -4.59 -12.11 15.59
C TRP A 132 -5.45 -12.58 16.76
N ASN A 133 -5.29 -13.85 17.14
CA ASN A 133 -6.09 -14.46 18.18
C ASN A 133 -5.73 -13.91 19.58
N LYS A 134 -4.45 -13.57 19.81
CA LYS A 134 -4.00 -12.83 21.00
C LYS A 134 -4.70 -11.46 21.09
N ALA A 135 -4.75 -10.70 20.00
CA ALA A 135 -5.41 -9.39 19.95
C ALA A 135 -6.91 -9.50 20.25
N ILE A 136 -7.61 -10.45 19.59
CA ILE A 136 -9.04 -10.67 19.80
C ILE A 136 -9.32 -11.07 21.24
N ALA A 137 -8.58 -12.03 21.80
CA ALA A 137 -8.81 -12.53 23.14
C ALA A 137 -8.49 -11.50 24.24
N ARG A 138 -7.44 -10.70 24.05
CA ARG A 138 -6.94 -9.75 25.05
C ARG A 138 -7.66 -8.40 24.98
N TYR A 139 -7.86 -7.86 23.78
CA TYR A 139 -8.32 -6.47 23.61
C TYR A 139 -9.74 -6.36 23.09
N PHE A 140 -10.20 -7.31 22.29
CA PHE A 140 -11.47 -7.20 21.57
C PHE A 140 -12.42 -8.36 21.86
N ARG A 141 -12.30 -8.96 23.05
CA ARG A 141 -13.15 -10.08 23.47
C ARG A 141 -14.63 -9.68 23.48
N GLY A 142 -15.41 -10.34 22.62
CA GLY A 142 -16.85 -10.10 22.49
C GLY A 142 -17.23 -8.87 21.68
N ALA A 143 -16.24 -8.15 21.12
CA ALA A 143 -16.51 -7.10 20.13
C ALA A 143 -17.08 -7.68 18.84
N ASP A 144 -17.90 -6.90 18.17
CA ASP A 144 -18.41 -7.14 16.82
C ASP A 144 -17.76 -6.18 15.80
N PHE A 145 -18.12 -6.31 14.52
CA PHE A 145 -17.55 -5.49 13.46
C PHE A 145 -17.75 -3.98 13.65
N MET A 146 -18.89 -3.56 14.26
CA MET A 146 -19.19 -2.15 14.46
C MET A 146 -18.59 -1.59 15.74
N SER A 147 -18.39 -2.42 16.78
CA SER A 147 -17.90 -1.99 18.08
C SER A 147 -16.38 -2.07 18.25
N ALA A 148 -15.70 -2.91 17.48
CA ALA A 148 -14.23 -2.90 17.42
C ALA A 148 -13.70 -1.58 16.82
N PRO A 149 -12.45 -1.15 17.12
CA PRO A 149 -11.83 -0.05 16.38
C PRO A 149 -11.88 -0.29 14.88
N TRP A 150 -12.24 0.74 14.12
CA TRP A 150 -12.46 0.62 12.67
C TRP A 150 -11.27 -0.01 11.94
N LEU A 151 -10.06 0.48 12.18
CA LEU A 151 -8.85 -0.05 11.55
C LEU A 151 -8.69 -1.56 11.82
N PHE A 152 -8.92 -1.99 13.08
CA PHE A 152 -8.83 -3.41 13.43
C PHE A 152 -9.90 -4.25 12.72
N ALA A 153 -11.17 -3.81 12.78
CA ALA A 153 -12.29 -4.54 12.18
C ALA A 153 -12.16 -4.64 10.65
N GLU A 154 -11.70 -3.57 10.00
CA GLU A 154 -11.47 -3.54 8.56
C GLU A 154 -10.30 -4.47 8.16
N ALA A 155 -9.17 -4.39 8.85
CA ALA A 155 -8.03 -5.28 8.65
C ALA A 155 -8.42 -6.75 8.90
N TYR A 156 -9.16 -7.03 9.98
CA TYR A 156 -9.68 -8.36 10.28
C TYR A 156 -10.55 -8.92 9.16
N LYS A 157 -11.43 -8.10 8.57
CA LYS A 157 -12.24 -8.55 7.42
C LYS A 157 -11.37 -8.97 6.23
N TYR A 158 -10.28 -8.25 5.92
CA TYR A 158 -9.39 -8.65 4.83
C TYR A 158 -8.61 -9.93 5.17
N ARG A 159 -8.16 -10.08 6.40
CA ARG A 159 -7.55 -11.33 6.86
C ARG A 159 -8.52 -12.52 6.79
N ARG A 160 -9.79 -12.31 7.15
CA ARG A 160 -10.87 -13.31 7.03
C ARG A 160 -11.20 -13.64 5.57
N LEU A 161 -11.13 -12.64 4.68
CA LEU A 161 -11.28 -12.88 3.24
C LEU A 161 -10.15 -13.76 2.71
N HIS A 162 -8.91 -13.52 3.12
CA HIS A 162 -7.78 -14.39 2.77
C HIS A 162 -7.97 -15.82 3.34
N GLU A 163 -8.44 -15.96 4.58
CA GLU A 163 -8.76 -17.26 5.19
C GLU A 163 -9.72 -18.09 4.31
N CYS A 164 -10.63 -17.47 3.56
CA CYS A 164 -11.54 -18.17 2.67
C CYS A 164 -10.79 -18.98 1.58
N PHE A 165 -9.58 -18.59 1.24
CA PHE A 165 -8.74 -19.20 0.22
C PHE A 165 -7.57 -19.99 0.81
N SER A 166 -6.90 -19.48 1.83
CA SER A 166 -5.70 -20.11 2.41
C SER A 166 -5.95 -21.53 2.95
N VAL A 167 -7.17 -21.84 3.38
CA VAL A 167 -7.60 -23.19 3.78
C VAL A 167 -8.02 -24.09 2.61
N SER A 168 -7.93 -23.61 1.37
CA SER A 168 -8.26 -24.40 0.17
C SER A 168 -7.05 -25.19 -0.30
N ARG A 169 -7.28 -26.16 -1.22
CA ARG A 169 -6.22 -26.99 -1.78
C ARG A 169 -5.54 -26.39 -3.00
N TYR A 170 -6.32 -25.72 -3.86
CA TYR A 170 -5.85 -25.24 -5.17
C TYR A 170 -5.79 -23.72 -5.26
N TRP A 171 -6.39 -22.98 -4.30
CA TRP A 171 -6.59 -21.54 -4.38
C TRP A 171 -5.96 -20.79 -3.21
N MET A 172 -5.05 -21.41 -2.43
CA MET A 172 -4.47 -20.83 -1.22
C MET A 172 -3.79 -19.47 -1.42
N ASP A 173 -3.17 -19.24 -2.58
CA ASP A 173 -2.50 -17.98 -2.94
C ASP A 173 -3.33 -17.11 -3.89
N TYR A 174 -4.66 -17.33 -3.94
CA TYR A 174 -5.53 -16.60 -4.86
C TYR A 174 -5.75 -15.16 -4.40
N ASP A 175 -5.39 -14.21 -5.26
CA ASP A 175 -5.69 -12.79 -5.06
C ASP A 175 -6.95 -12.40 -5.83
N VAL A 176 -8.05 -12.20 -5.09
CA VAL A 176 -9.37 -11.82 -5.63
C VAL A 176 -9.39 -10.43 -6.27
N PHE A 177 -8.37 -9.61 -6.04
CA PHE A 177 -8.28 -8.25 -6.55
C PHE A 177 -7.28 -8.11 -7.72
N PHE A 178 -6.51 -9.15 -8.02
CA PHE A 178 -5.40 -9.06 -8.97
C PHE A 178 -5.84 -8.62 -10.36
N ARG A 179 -6.95 -9.16 -10.89
CA ARG A 179 -7.49 -8.78 -12.20
C ARG A 179 -7.81 -7.28 -12.25
N GLN A 180 -8.51 -6.78 -11.23
CA GLN A 180 -8.87 -5.38 -11.13
C GLN A 180 -7.64 -4.47 -11.07
N LYS A 181 -6.59 -4.86 -10.33
CA LYS A 181 -5.33 -4.12 -10.26
C LYS A 181 -4.65 -4.02 -11.64
N CYS A 182 -4.57 -5.13 -12.37
CA CYS A 182 -4.02 -5.18 -13.73
C CYS A 182 -4.82 -4.31 -14.71
N ASP A 183 -6.15 -4.44 -14.70
CA ASP A 183 -7.05 -3.69 -15.59
C ASP A 183 -6.94 -2.19 -15.35
N THR A 184 -6.83 -1.77 -14.10
CA THR A 184 -6.68 -0.35 -13.75
C THR A 184 -5.35 0.21 -14.22
N PHE A 185 -4.24 -0.53 -14.06
CA PHE A 185 -2.95 -0.10 -14.59
C PHE A 185 -2.97 0.03 -16.12
N GLY A 186 -3.61 -0.91 -16.82
CA GLY A 186 -3.77 -0.86 -18.27
C GLY A 186 -4.44 0.43 -18.78
N ARG A 187 -5.36 1.01 -17.97
CA ARG A 187 -6.03 2.29 -18.31
C ARG A 187 -5.16 3.52 -18.10
N SER A 188 -4.04 3.39 -17.40
CA SER A 188 -3.12 4.50 -17.12
C SER A 188 -2.06 4.72 -18.21
N GLY A 189 -2.21 4.09 -19.38
CA GLY A 189 -1.22 4.05 -20.46
C GLY A 189 -0.63 5.42 -20.83
N THR A 190 -1.46 6.45 -21.02
CA THR A 190 -1.01 7.80 -21.37
C THR A 190 0.01 8.36 -20.37
N ALA A 191 -0.30 8.31 -19.07
CA ALA A 191 0.59 8.81 -18.02
C ALA A 191 1.85 7.94 -17.87
N VAL A 192 1.71 6.63 -18.03
CA VAL A 192 2.84 5.68 -18.03
C VAL A 192 3.80 5.97 -19.17
N PHE A 193 3.31 6.23 -20.40
CA PHE A 193 4.17 6.56 -21.53
C PHE A 193 4.87 7.91 -21.38
N GLU A 194 4.14 8.93 -20.89
CA GLU A 194 4.71 10.26 -20.64
C GLU A 194 5.90 10.16 -19.68
N LEU A 195 5.71 9.56 -18.52
CA LEU A 195 6.76 9.36 -17.54
C LEU A 195 7.88 8.44 -18.07
N SER A 196 7.54 7.33 -18.72
CA SER A 196 8.54 6.41 -19.25
C SER A 196 9.40 7.08 -20.31
N THR A 197 8.85 7.84 -21.22
CA THR A 197 9.61 8.56 -22.26
C THR A 197 10.55 9.58 -21.65
N ARG A 198 10.12 10.26 -20.59
CA ARG A 198 10.92 11.26 -19.89
C ARG A 198 12.06 10.64 -19.07
N PHE A 199 11.81 9.55 -18.35
CA PHE A 199 12.77 8.96 -17.42
C PHE A 199 13.54 7.74 -17.98
N ALA A 200 13.25 7.29 -19.20
CA ALA A 200 14.07 6.29 -19.88
C ALA A 200 15.50 6.80 -20.12
N VAL A 201 15.67 8.08 -20.40
CA VAL A 201 16.98 8.71 -20.53
C VAL A 201 17.62 8.89 -19.15
N PRO A 202 18.87 8.43 -18.94
CA PRO A 202 19.55 8.59 -17.67
C PRO A 202 19.64 10.06 -17.23
N TYR A 203 19.49 10.28 -15.91
CA TYR A 203 19.46 11.63 -15.33
C TYR A 203 20.70 12.48 -15.71
N GLU A 204 21.89 11.91 -15.62
CA GLU A 204 23.16 12.60 -15.96
C GLU A 204 23.25 13.00 -17.43
N SER A 205 22.68 12.21 -18.34
CA SER A 205 22.72 12.47 -19.78
C SER A 205 21.92 13.69 -20.19
N ASN A 206 20.98 14.10 -19.37
CA ASN A 206 20.10 15.28 -19.59
C ASN A 206 20.63 16.56 -18.95
N VAL A 207 21.84 16.53 -18.34
CA VAL A 207 22.42 17.68 -17.63
C VAL A 207 23.46 18.34 -18.52
N PRO A 208 23.16 19.51 -19.18
CA PRO A 208 24.20 20.35 -19.75
C PRO A 208 25.22 20.73 -18.68
N ALA A 209 26.45 21.09 -19.08
CA ALA A 209 27.42 21.64 -18.16
C ALA A 209 26.82 22.82 -17.40
N SER A 210 26.49 22.63 -16.10
CA SER A 210 25.79 23.58 -15.24
C SER A 210 26.60 23.82 -13.97
N THR A 211 26.43 24.99 -13.39
CA THR A 211 27.04 25.31 -12.10
C THR A 211 26.50 24.38 -11.00
N PRO A 212 27.20 24.22 -9.86
CA PRO A 212 26.70 23.46 -8.72
C PRO A 212 25.31 23.96 -8.25
N GLU A 213 25.09 25.27 -8.28
CA GLU A 213 23.83 25.92 -7.88
C GLU A 213 22.69 25.53 -8.84
N GLU A 214 22.93 25.62 -10.15
CA GLU A 214 21.93 25.23 -11.18
C GLU A 214 21.58 23.76 -11.08
N ARG A 215 22.59 22.92 -10.76
CA ARG A 215 22.37 21.48 -10.55
C ARG A 215 21.53 21.24 -9.30
N HIS A 216 21.83 21.90 -8.20
CA HIS A 216 21.07 21.79 -6.96
C HIS A 216 19.61 22.20 -7.17
N ASP A 217 19.36 23.35 -7.82
CA ASP A 217 18.00 23.83 -8.11
C ASP A 217 17.22 22.88 -8.99
N ARG A 218 17.86 22.29 -10.01
CA ARG A 218 17.22 21.28 -10.88
C ARG A 218 16.87 20.03 -10.08
N THR A 219 17.79 19.52 -9.28
CA THR A 219 17.58 18.35 -8.44
C THR A 219 16.42 18.58 -7.48
N ARG A 220 16.37 19.79 -6.86
CA ARG A 220 15.27 20.19 -5.98
C ARG A 220 13.93 20.19 -6.71
N LYS A 221 13.85 20.79 -7.90
CA LYS A 221 12.61 20.84 -8.69
C LYS A 221 12.12 19.44 -9.05
N LEU A 222 13.01 18.55 -9.50
CA LEU A 222 12.66 17.16 -9.81
C LEU A 222 12.23 16.38 -8.56
N PHE A 223 12.89 16.59 -7.43
CA PHE A 223 12.50 15.99 -6.17
C PHE A 223 11.06 16.37 -5.79
N LEU A 224 10.75 17.66 -5.79
CA LEU A 224 9.41 18.16 -5.46
C LEU A 224 8.35 17.64 -6.43
N GLU A 225 8.68 17.57 -7.72
CA GLU A 225 7.80 17.04 -8.76
C GLU A 225 7.54 15.54 -8.55
N LEU A 226 8.59 14.73 -8.41
CA LEU A 226 8.46 13.28 -8.25
C LEU A 226 7.78 12.89 -6.93
N THR A 227 8.02 13.65 -5.86
CA THR A 227 7.31 13.48 -4.59
C THR A 227 5.81 13.72 -4.77
N GLN A 228 5.41 14.77 -5.53
CA GLN A 228 4.01 15.03 -5.81
C GLN A 228 3.40 14.01 -6.77
N ILE A 229 4.13 13.54 -7.79
CA ILE A 229 3.69 12.46 -8.68
C ILE A 229 3.43 11.18 -7.87
N SER A 230 4.34 10.81 -6.98
CA SER A 230 4.17 9.67 -6.07
C SER A 230 2.98 9.87 -5.11
N LEU A 231 2.79 11.07 -4.57
CA LEU A 231 1.66 11.43 -3.70
C LEU A 231 0.31 11.30 -4.42
N TRP A 232 0.18 11.93 -5.59
CA TRP A 232 -1.08 11.98 -6.33
C TRP A 232 -1.35 10.72 -7.16
N GLY A 233 -0.35 9.87 -7.38
CA GLY A 233 -0.54 8.50 -7.88
C GLY A 233 -1.48 7.67 -6.99
N ASN A 234 -1.53 7.99 -5.69
CA ASN A 234 -2.44 7.41 -4.71
C ASN A 234 -3.92 7.84 -4.89
N ALA A 235 -4.20 8.90 -5.64
CA ALA A 235 -5.58 9.29 -5.93
C ALA A 235 -6.37 8.21 -6.71
N THR A 236 -5.70 7.18 -7.21
CA THR A 236 -6.29 6.03 -7.90
C THR A 236 -6.63 4.84 -7.02
N ASP A 237 -6.65 4.99 -5.70
CA ASP A 237 -7.08 3.93 -4.78
C ASP A 237 -8.43 3.34 -5.19
N LEU A 238 -8.40 2.09 -5.65
CA LEU A 238 -9.56 1.36 -6.16
C LEU A 238 -10.63 1.11 -5.10
N SER A 239 -10.28 1.08 -3.81
CA SER A 239 -11.23 0.88 -2.73
C SER A 239 -12.20 2.07 -2.58
N LEU A 240 -11.77 3.26 -3.02
CA LEU A 240 -12.52 4.51 -2.98
C LEU A 240 -13.17 4.86 -4.33
N LEU A 241 -12.60 4.39 -5.44
CA LEU A 241 -13.03 4.71 -6.81
C LEU A 241 -14.28 3.97 -7.28
N ILE A 242 -14.93 3.19 -6.43
CA ILE A 242 -16.14 2.43 -6.79
C ILE A 242 -17.23 3.32 -7.42
N ASN A 243 -17.20 4.62 -7.15
CA ASN A 243 -18.17 5.60 -7.65
C ASN A 243 -17.60 6.69 -8.57
N MET A 244 -16.30 6.64 -8.94
CA MET A 244 -15.69 7.65 -9.82
C MET A 244 -15.73 7.22 -11.28
N THR A 245 -15.88 8.19 -12.19
CA THR A 245 -15.81 7.95 -13.63
C THR A 245 -14.36 7.83 -14.12
N GLU A 246 -14.16 7.21 -15.31
CA GLU A 246 -12.82 7.11 -15.91
C GLU A 246 -12.19 8.50 -16.20
N GLU A 247 -13.01 9.51 -16.48
CA GLU A 247 -12.53 10.87 -16.72
C GLU A 247 -12.00 11.53 -15.43
N ASP A 248 -12.62 11.26 -14.28
CA ASP A 248 -12.15 11.76 -12.99
C ASP A 248 -10.79 11.16 -12.63
N ILE A 249 -10.60 9.86 -12.89
CA ILE A 249 -9.33 9.16 -12.66
C ILE A 249 -8.22 9.75 -13.54
N LYS A 250 -8.49 9.96 -14.84
CA LYS A 250 -7.50 10.53 -15.78
C LYS A 250 -7.08 11.95 -15.40
N LYS A 251 -8.01 12.79 -14.92
CA LYS A 251 -7.69 14.15 -14.46
C LYS A 251 -6.76 14.15 -13.24
N ILE A 252 -6.97 13.21 -12.31
CA ILE A 252 -6.17 13.10 -11.08
C ILE A 252 -4.76 12.55 -11.40
N GLN A 253 -4.61 11.70 -12.41
CA GLN A 253 -3.34 11.11 -12.84
C GLN A 253 -2.52 11.98 -13.79
N SER A 254 -2.98 13.19 -14.15
CA SER A 254 -2.23 14.03 -15.08
C SER A 254 -0.90 14.52 -14.48
N THR A 255 0.18 14.43 -15.25
CA THR A 255 1.57 14.60 -14.80
C THR A 255 2.23 15.91 -15.26
N GLY A 256 1.47 16.84 -15.79
CA GLY A 256 1.99 18.12 -16.31
C GLY A 256 2.42 19.10 -15.21
N GLY A 257 3.55 19.81 -15.39
CA GLY A 257 4.12 20.72 -14.39
C GLY A 257 3.16 21.85 -13.93
N GLU A 258 2.27 22.36 -14.81
CA GLU A 258 1.23 23.34 -14.43
C GLU A 258 0.18 22.72 -13.50
N HIS A 259 -0.16 21.47 -13.71
CA HIS A 259 -1.10 20.74 -12.86
C HIS A 259 -0.50 20.50 -11.46
N LEU A 260 0.76 20.10 -11.37
CA LEU A 260 1.44 19.90 -10.09
C LEU A 260 1.49 21.18 -9.25
N ALA A 261 1.76 22.34 -9.85
CA ALA A 261 1.72 23.63 -9.17
C ALA A 261 0.30 23.96 -8.65
N SER A 262 -0.74 23.61 -9.40
CA SER A 262 -2.13 23.80 -9.00
C SER A 262 -2.57 22.85 -7.88
N THR A 263 -2.00 21.63 -7.81
CA THR A 263 -2.33 20.65 -6.79
C THR A 263 -1.56 20.84 -5.47
N GLU A 264 -0.44 21.56 -5.48
CA GLU A 264 0.34 21.84 -4.26
C GLU A 264 -0.50 22.61 -3.22
N GLN A 265 -1.38 23.50 -3.65
CA GLN A 265 -2.32 24.20 -2.75
C GLN A 265 -3.30 23.27 -2.02
N ASN A 266 -3.49 22.04 -2.51
CA ASN A 266 -4.31 21.02 -1.88
C ASN A 266 -3.53 20.18 -0.86
N ILE A 267 -2.23 20.42 -0.68
CA ILE A 267 -1.42 19.79 0.37
C ILE A 267 -1.57 20.61 1.64
N LEU A 268 -2.48 20.19 2.52
CA LEU A 268 -2.89 20.97 3.70
C LEU A 268 -1.83 21.02 4.81
N GLY A 269 -1.10 19.93 5.02
CA GLY A 269 0.10 19.82 5.82
C GLY A 269 1.27 19.60 4.88
N ASN A 270 2.13 20.61 4.71
CA ASN A 270 3.13 20.63 3.63
C ASN A 270 4.55 20.79 4.17
N ASP A 271 5.20 19.66 4.44
CA ASP A 271 6.62 19.58 4.81
C ASP A 271 7.55 19.30 3.62
N LEU A 272 7.12 19.50 2.36
CA LEU A 272 7.95 19.24 1.16
C LEU A 272 9.31 19.93 1.22
N GLY A 273 9.34 21.17 1.72
CA GLY A 273 10.60 21.91 1.89
C GLY A 273 11.53 21.27 2.91
N ARG A 274 11.00 20.88 4.07
CA ARG A 274 11.76 20.18 5.12
C ARG A 274 12.24 18.80 4.66
N LEU A 275 11.41 18.09 3.92
CA LEU A 275 11.75 16.80 3.34
C LEU A 275 12.91 16.94 2.34
N TRP A 276 12.88 17.99 1.49
CA TRP A 276 14.01 18.30 0.63
C TRP A 276 15.29 18.64 1.42
N ASP A 277 15.18 19.43 2.48
CA ASP A 277 16.34 19.78 3.32
C ASP A 277 17.00 18.56 3.96
N LEU A 278 16.22 17.54 4.32
CA LEU A 278 16.72 16.25 4.78
C LEU A 278 17.41 15.49 3.64
N VAL A 279 16.69 15.24 2.55
CA VAL A 279 17.12 14.38 1.44
C VAL A 279 18.30 14.98 0.67
N SER A 280 18.36 16.29 0.53
CA SER A 280 19.46 16.99 -0.18
C SER A 280 20.83 16.83 0.49
N ARG A 281 20.86 16.41 1.76
CA ARG A 281 22.10 16.14 2.51
C ARG A 281 22.57 14.71 2.41
N MET A 282 21.70 13.81 1.95
CA MET A 282 22.03 12.38 1.78
C MET A 282 23.06 12.21 0.66
N ARG A 283 23.94 11.25 0.85
CA ARG A 283 24.98 10.88 -0.12
C ARG A 283 25.07 9.37 -0.19
N GLY A 284 24.13 8.78 -0.95
CA GLY A 284 24.09 7.35 -1.11
C GLY A 284 23.51 6.62 0.10
N GLY A 285 22.48 7.18 0.73
CA GLY A 285 21.78 6.57 1.85
C GLY A 285 20.81 5.45 1.45
N ARG A 286 20.16 4.85 2.45
CA ARG A 286 19.05 3.90 2.28
C ARG A 286 17.72 4.62 2.49
N ILE A 287 16.80 4.44 1.55
CA ILE A 287 15.41 4.95 1.66
C ILE A 287 14.44 3.79 1.57
N ASP A 288 13.53 3.72 2.53
CA ASP A 288 12.49 2.69 2.58
C ASP A 288 11.13 3.25 2.18
N PHE A 289 10.42 2.57 1.29
CA PHE A 289 9.06 2.86 0.88
C PHE A 289 8.12 1.83 1.49
N VAL A 290 7.27 2.21 2.43
CA VAL A 290 6.16 1.38 2.88
C VAL A 290 5.00 1.61 1.92
N LEU A 291 4.82 0.65 1.01
CA LEU A 291 3.96 0.75 -0.16
C LEU A 291 2.47 0.75 0.19
N ASP A 292 1.68 1.40 -0.68
CA ASP A 292 0.22 1.38 -0.66
C ASP A 292 -0.30 0.65 -1.91
N ASN A 293 -0.77 1.35 -2.94
CA ASN A 293 -1.48 0.75 -4.05
C ASN A 293 -0.56 0.19 -5.16
N ALA A 294 -0.93 -0.97 -5.68
CA ALA A 294 -0.40 -1.53 -6.91
C ALA A 294 -0.79 -0.68 -8.14
N GLY A 295 -0.26 -1.04 -9.29
CA GLY A 295 -0.58 -0.38 -10.55
C GLY A 295 0.12 0.96 -10.71
N PHE A 296 -0.63 2.04 -10.99
CA PHE A 296 -0.04 3.33 -11.34
C PHE A 296 0.73 3.98 -10.18
N GLU A 297 0.25 3.88 -8.95
CA GLU A 297 0.98 4.41 -7.79
C GLU A 297 2.32 3.70 -7.61
N LEU A 298 2.35 2.36 -7.63
CA LEU A 298 3.60 1.60 -7.55
C LEU A 298 4.55 1.96 -8.70
N TYR A 299 4.01 2.17 -9.90
CA TYR A 299 4.82 2.62 -11.04
C TYR A 299 5.45 4.00 -10.77
N CYS A 300 4.70 4.96 -10.23
CA CYS A 300 5.21 6.28 -9.84
C CYS A 300 6.28 6.19 -8.75
N ASP A 301 6.07 5.32 -7.75
CA ASP A 301 7.05 5.06 -6.69
C ASP A 301 8.35 4.44 -7.26
N CYS A 302 8.24 3.55 -8.24
CA CYS A 302 9.39 2.99 -8.94
C CYS A 302 10.15 4.06 -9.75
N VAL A 303 9.44 4.96 -10.45
CA VAL A 303 10.06 6.10 -11.16
C VAL A 303 10.79 7.02 -10.18
N TYR A 304 10.19 7.29 -9.04
CA TYR A 304 10.80 8.13 -8.00
C TYR A 304 12.05 7.46 -7.40
N ALA A 305 11.97 6.18 -7.07
CA ALA A 305 13.08 5.40 -6.55
C ALA A 305 14.24 5.28 -7.55
N ASP A 306 13.93 5.08 -8.84
CA ASP A 306 14.93 5.08 -9.92
C ASP A 306 15.70 6.40 -9.98
N TRP A 307 14.97 7.51 -9.91
CA TRP A 307 15.60 8.83 -9.90
C TRP A 307 16.44 9.08 -8.64
N LEU A 308 16.02 8.65 -7.45
CA LEU A 308 16.79 8.77 -6.21
C LEU A 308 18.16 8.06 -6.32
N ILE A 309 18.19 6.88 -6.93
CA ILE A 309 19.45 6.15 -7.22
C ILE A 309 20.30 6.93 -8.23
N GLN A 310 19.71 7.36 -9.36
CA GLN A 310 20.45 8.06 -10.42
C GLN A 310 20.99 9.43 -9.98
N ALA A 311 20.28 10.11 -9.08
CA ALA A 311 20.69 11.39 -8.52
C ALA A 311 21.80 11.25 -7.44
N GLY A 312 22.15 10.01 -7.06
CA GLY A 312 23.13 9.72 -6.01
C GLY A 312 22.66 10.10 -4.60
N ILE A 313 21.35 10.27 -4.42
CA ILE A 313 20.72 10.54 -3.13
C ILE A 313 20.66 9.25 -2.32
N ALA A 314 20.23 8.16 -2.96
CA ALA A 314 20.20 6.84 -2.37
C ALA A 314 21.13 5.86 -3.10
N ASN A 315 21.75 4.93 -2.37
CA ASN A 315 22.41 3.75 -2.93
C ASN A 315 21.46 2.55 -2.97
N GLU A 316 20.55 2.50 -2.03
CA GLU A 316 19.59 1.42 -1.85
C GLU A 316 18.18 1.99 -1.62
N VAL A 317 17.19 1.32 -2.21
CA VAL A 317 15.77 1.59 -1.94
C VAL A 317 15.11 0.27 -1.58
N HIS A 318 14.50 0.23 -0.38
CA HIS A 318 13.78 -0.94 0.10
C HIS A 318 12.28 -0.70 0.01
N PHE A 319 11.56 -1.65 -0.58
CA PHE A 319 10.12 -1.57 -0.80
C PHE A 319 9.42 -2.58 0.09
N HIS A 320 8.58 -2.10 1.00
CA HIS A 320 7.80 -2.94 1.91
C HIS A 320 6.39 -3.15 1.37
N GLY A 321 6.13 -4.34 0.84
CA GLY A 321 4.82 -4.74 0.36
C GLY A 321 4.05 -5.61 1.35
N LYS A 322 2.81 -5.90 1.00
CA LYS A 322 1.92 -6.77 1.78
C LYS A 322 2.18 -8.23 1.42
N ARG A 323 2.11 -9.09 2.42
CA ARG A 323 2.25 -10.54 2.24
C ARG A 323 1.00 -11.17 1.66
N LEU A 324 -0.16 -10.61 1.96
CA LEU A 324 -1.48 -11.09 1.58
C LEU A 324 -2.18 -10.06 0.69
N PRO A 325 -3.17 -10.44 -0.14
CA PRO A 325 -4.09 -9.51 -0.77
C PRO A 325 -4.77 -8.64 0.30
N TRP A 326 -4.57 -7.32 0.21
CA TRP A 326 -4.86 -6.41 1.31
C TRP A 326 -5.54 -5.15 0.82
N PHE A 327 -6.55 -4.65 1.53
CA PHE A 327 -7.28 -3.40 1.24
C PHE A 327 -7.56 -3.15 -0.25
N VAL A 328 -7.90 -4.21 -0.99
CA VAL A 328 -8.20 -4.26 -2.45
C VAL A 328 -6.97 -4.06 -3.32
N SER A 329 -6.23 -2.99 -3.13
CA SER A 329 -5.22 -2.52 -4.08
C SER A 329 -3.78 -2.56 -3.60
N ASP A 330 -3.54 -2.89 -2.33
CA ASP A 330 -2.20 -2.89 -1.74
C ASP A 330 -1.24 -3.83 -2.51
N VAL A 331 0.02 -3.39 -2.59
CA VAL A 331 1.07 -4.10 -3.33
C VAL A 331 1.45 -5.40 -2.63
N THR A 332 1.34 -6.51 -3.36
CA THR A 332 1.90 -7.81 -2.98
C THR A 332 3.14 -8.14 -3.83
N ARG A 333 3.88 -9.22 -3.47
CA ARG A 333 4.98 -9.73 -4.31
C ARG A 333 4.52 -10.05 -5.73
N LYS A 334 3.29 -10.52 -5.88
CA LYS A 334 2.71 -10.84 -7.19
C LYS A 334 2.57 -9.56 -8.04
N ASP A 335 2.08 -8.47 -7.45
CA ASP A 335 1.91 -7.18 -8.13
C ASP A 335 3.26 -6.57 -8.51
N TRP A 336 4.24 -6.61 -7.59
CA TRP A 336 5.61 -6.17 -7.83
C TRP A 336 6.22 -6.89 -9.04
N SER A 337 6.21 -8.23 -9.00
CA SER A 337 6.78 -9.04 -10.08
C SER A 337 6.04 -8.83 -11.41
N TRP A 338 4.72 -8.67 -11.34
CA TRP A 338 3.89 -8.42 -12.52
C TRP A 338 4.21 -7.06 -13.15
N LEU A 339 4.35 -6.00 -12.34
CA LEU A 339 4.73 -4.66 -12.84
C LEU A 339 6.08 -4.69 -13.55
N LEU A 340 7.13 -5.22 -12.91
CA LEU A 340 8.47 -5.28 -13.49
C LEU A 340 8.49 -6.11 -14.78
N ASN A 341 7.71 -7.18 -14.85
CA ASN A 341 7.56 -7.98 -16.07
C ASN A 341 6.82 -7.19 -17.16
N THR A 342 5.71 -6.54 -16.83
CA THR A 342 4.92 -5.72 -17.76
C THR A 342 5.77 -4.62 -18.36
N MET A 343 6.55 -3.91 -17.55
CA MET A 343 7.49 -2.88 -18.02
C MET A 343 8.57 -3.46 -18.93
N THR A 344 9.11 -4.63 -18.60
CA THR A 344 10.19 -5.26 -19.38
C THR A 344 9.70 -5.77 -20.74
N TYR A 345 8.50 -6.31 -20.82
CA TYR A 345 7.98 -6.91 -22.06
C TYR A 345 7.10 -5.97 -22.90
N GLY A 346 6.45 -4.98 -22.27
CA GLY A 346 5.71 -3.93 -22.95
C GLY A 346 4.44 -4.39 -23.70
N HIS A 347 3.80 -5.48 -23.26
CA HIS A 347 2.67 -6.07 -24.00
C HIS A 347 1.27 -5.68 -23.49
N LEU A 348 1.20 -4.88 -22.42
CA LEU A 348 -0.08 -4.56 -21.77
C LEU A 348 -0.88 -3.50 -22.53
N PHE A 349 -0.19 -2.55 -23.18
CA PHE A 349 -0.81 -1.35 -23.73
C PHE A 349 -1.06 -1.50 -25.22
N GLU A 350 -2.33 -1.65 -25.60
CA GLU A 350 -2.74 -1.70 -27.01
C GLU A 350 -2.57 -0.32 -27.66
N GLY A 351 -2.11 -0.30 -28.91
CA GLY A 351 -1.93 0.93 -29.69
C GLY A 351 -0.71 1.77 -29.34
N ALA A 352 0.17 1.30 -28.42
CA ALA A 352 1.42 1.98 -28.10
C ALA A 352 2.38 2.00 -29.31
N THR A 353 3.10 3.11 -29.48
CA THR A 353 4.14 3.25 -30.50
C THR A 353 5.40 2.47 -30.11
N ASP A 354 6.23 2.10 -31.10
CA ASP A 354 7.51 1.42 -30.83
C ASP A 354 8.42 2.21 -29.89
N LYS A 355 8.40 3.54 -29.97
CA LYS A 355 9.17 4.43 -29.10
C LYS A 355 8.70 4.38 -27.64
N GLU A 356 7.39 4.37 -27.41
CA GLU A 356 6.80 4.24 -26.08
C GLU A 356 7.14 2.88 -25.47
N ILE A 357 6.99 1.80 -26.24
CA ILE A 357 7.36 0.45 -25.80
C ILE A 357 8.86 0.35 -25.48
N GLU A 358 9.75 0.94 -26.27
CA GLU A 358 11.18 0.92 -25.99
C GLU A 358 11.54 1.72 -24.72
N SER A 359 10.83 2.83 -24.47
CA SER A 359 10.97 3.60 -23.23
C SER A 359 10.57 2.78 -22.00
N LEU A 360 9.42 2.07 -22.06
CA LEU A 360 8.98 1.13 -21.02
C LEU A 360 10.04 0.05 -20.76
N ARG A 361 10.51 -0.60 -21.82
CA ARG A 361 11.51 -1.66 -21.74
C ARG A 361 12.83 -1.19 -21.14
N THR A 362 13.22 0.03 -21.43
CA THR A 362 14.43 0.63 -20.89
C THR A 362 14.33 0.77 -19.36
N LEU A 363 13.19 1.30 -18.86
CA LEU A 363 12.93 1.36 -17.42
C LEU A 363 12.86 -0.04 -16.81
N GLY A 364 12.05 -0.94 -17.36
CA GLY A 364 11.88 -2.29 -16.85
C GLY A 364 13.19 -3.08 -16.75
N LYS A 365 14.07 -2.98 -17.74
CA LYS A 365 15.39 -3.61 -17.72
C LYS A 365 16.27 -3.00 -16.63
N ARG A 366 16.27 -1.67 -16.47
CA ARG A 366 17.05 -0.97 -15.45
C ARG A 366 16.58 -1.34 -14.04
N TRP A 367 15.26 -1.38 -13.79
CA TRP A 367 14.69 -1.75 -12.49
C TRP A 367 15.00 -3.20 -12.11
N LYS A 368 14.90 -4.14 -13.05
CA LYS A 368 15.34 -5.52 -12.83
C LYS A 368 16.83 -5.65 -12.56
N GLN A 369 17.64 -4.79 -13.17
CA GLN A 369 19.07 -4.75 -12.88
C GLN A 369 19.33 -4.24 -11.46
N TYR A 370 18.57 -3.24 -10.97
CA TYR A 370 18.64 -2.78 -9.58
C TYR A 370 18.27 -3.88 -8.59
N GLU A 371 17.21 -4.66 -8.84
CA GLU A 371 16.92 -5.84 -8.02
C GLU A 371 18.09 -6.82 -7.98
N LYS A 372 18.65 -7.14 -9.13
CA LYS A 372 19.78 -8.08 -9.23
C LYS A 372 21.05 -7.59 -8.52
N GLU A 373 21.27 -6.28 -8.51
CA GLU A 373 22.42 -5.63 -7.86
C GLU A 373 22.20 -5.39 -6.36
N GLY A 374 21.00 -5.65 -5.84
CA GLY A 374 20.62 -5.35 -4.46
C GLY A 374 20.40 -3.86 -4.18
N LYS A 375 20.35 -3.00 -5.22
CA LYS A 375 19.98 -1.60 -5.08
C LYS A 375 18.50 -1.40 -4.79
N TRP A 376 17.66 -2.31 -5.26
CA TRP A 376 16.27 -2.43 -4.94
C TRP A 376 16.02 -3.74 -4.23
N VAL A 377 15.46 -3.65 -3.03
CA VAL A 377 15.10 -4.79 -2.19
C VAL A 377 13.61 -4.76 -1.94
N TYR A 378 12.92 -5.87 -2.17
CA TYR A 378 11.48 -5.97 -1.88
C TYR A 378 11.27 -6.88 -0.68
N GLU A 379 10.68 -6.33 0.36
CA GLU A 379 10.42 -6.97 1.65
C GLU A 379 8.93 -7.22 1.89
N GLN A 380 8.62 -8.26 2.67
CA GLN A 380 7.25 -8.66 3.03
C GLN A 380 7.18 -9.09 4.49
N HIS A 381 7.16 -8.16 5.40
CA HIS A 381 7.02 -8.52 6.81
C HIS A 381 5.55 -8.82 7.16
N PRO A 382 5.22 -9.91 7.91
CA PRO A 382 3.83 -10.24 8.27
C PRO A 382 3.10 -9.14 9.03
N PHE A 383 3.79 -8.33 9.81
CA PHE A 383 3.22 -7.23 10.58
C PHE A 383 2.43 -6.23 9.72
N TRP A 384 2.82 -6.02 8.48
CA TRP A 384 2.12 -5.12 7.57
C TRP A 384 0.65 -5.53 7.32
N CYS A 385 0.35 -6.83 7.45
CA CYS A 385 -0.99 -7.41 7.27
C CYS A 385 -1.68 -7.76 8.60
N THR A 386 -1.43 -7.00 9.67
CA THR A 386 -2.09 -7.18 10.97
C THR A 386 -3.12 -6.09 11.26
N GLY A 387 -3.95 -6.31 12.26
CA GLY A 387 -4.87 -5.30 12.80
C GLY A 387 -4.25 -4.28 13.73
N TYR A 388 -2.97 -4.44 14.08
CA TYR A 388 -2.23 -3.48 14.90
C TYR A 388 -1.89 -2.20 14.15
N THR A 389 -1.76 -1.11 14.88
CA THR A 389 -1.20 0.16 14.38
C THR A 389 0.32 0.10 14.38
N PHE A 390 0.99 1.12 13.87
CA PHE A 390 2.45 1.16 13.93
C PHE A 390 3.00 1.61 15.29
N TRP A 391 2.13 2.04 16.20
CA TRP A 391 2.50 2.28 17.59
C TRP A 391 2.90 0.99 18.32
N GLU A 392 2.29 -0.14 17.93
CA GLU A 392 2.65 -1.46 18.48
C GLU A 392 3.87 -2.09 17.79
N LEU A 393 4.36 -1.51 16.67
CA LEU A 393 5.46 -2.09 15.89
C LEU A 393 6.72 -2.38 16.73
N PRO A 394 7.23 -1.45 17.57
CA PRO A 394 8.43 -1.72 18.38
C PRO A 394 8.24 -2.84 19.41
N ALA A 395 7.01 -3.12 19.81
CA ALA A 395 6.69 -4.14 20.79
C ALA A 395 6.33 -5.50 20.17
N GLU A 396 5.56 -5.52 19.09
CA GLU A 396 5.02 -6.75 18.48
C GLU A 396 5.85 -7.26 17.30
N ALA A 397 6.66 -6.38 16.65
CA ALA A 397 7.58 -6.73 15.58
C ALA A 397 8.91 -5.95 15.70
N PRO A 398 9.66 -6.16 16.79
CA PRO A 398 10.88 -5.39 17.09
C PRO A 398 11.97 -5.57 16.01
N ASP A 399 12.06 -6.72 15.37
CA ASP A 399 12.95 -6.98 14.24
C ASP A 399 12.67 -6.05 13.06
N LEU A 400 11.40 -5.89 12.68
CA LEU A 400 11.01 -4.94 11.65
C LEU A 400 11.30 -3.50 12.08
N PHE A 401 11.04 -3.14 13.34
CA PHE A 401 11.35 -1.81 13.84
C PHE A 401 12.85 -1.50 13.73
N HIS A 402 13.71 -2.43 14.21
CA HIS A 402 15.15 -2.29 14.08
C HIS A 402 15.63 -2.23 12.63
N TYR A 403 15.02 -3.04 11.75
CA TYR A 403 15.30 -2.96 10.32
C TYR A 403 15.03 -1.57 9.73
N LEU A 404 13.90 -0.95 10.11
CA LEU A 404 13.56 0.42 9.69
C LEU A 404 14.48 1.47 10.31
N CYS A 405 15.01 1.24 11.52
CA CYS A 405 15.96 2.15 12.16
C CYS A 405 17.31 2.28 11.42
N GLU A 406 17.61 1.35 10.51
CA GLU A 406 18.79 1.43 9.64
C GLU A 406 18.61 2.36 8.43
N SER A 407 17.39 2.87 8.20
CA SER A 407 17.05 3.71 7.07
C SER A 407 17.36 5.17 7.36
N ASP A 408 17.89 5.89 6.38
CA ASP A 408 18.04 7.35 6.44
C ASP A 408 16.71 8.09 6.29
N LEU A 409 15.70 7.42 5.71
CA LEU A 409 14.34 7.93 5.58
C LEU A 409 13.36 6.77 5.29
N VAL A 410 12.25 6.72 6.03
CA VAL A 410 11.12 5.83 5.74
C VAL A 410 9.94 6.63 5.21
N LEU A 411 9.54 6.37 3.97
CA LEU A 411 8.39 6.98 3.29
C LEU A 411 7.17 6.08 3.43
N PHE A 412 6.20 6.47 4.24
CA PHE A 412 4.91 5.79 4.34
C PHE A 412 3.94 6.34 3.30
N LYS A 413 3.45 5.46 2.41
CA LYS A 413 2.57 5.80 1.29
C LYS A 413 1.11 5.53 1.64
N GLY A 414 0.26 6.50 1.33
CA GLY A 414 -1.19 6.34 1.28
C GLY A 414 -1.94 6.45 2.59
N ASP A 415 -3.26 6.35 2.48
CA ASP A 415 -4.20 6.58 3.58
C ASP A 415 -4.11 5.51 4.66
N LEU A 416 -4.06 4.22 4.27
CA LEU A 416 -3.99 3.13 5.23
C LEU A 416 -2.74 3.21 6.13
N ASN A 417 -1.57 3.43 5.54
CA ASN A 417 -0.33 3.53 6.31
C ASN A 417 -0.35 4.77 7.23
N HIS A 418 -0.92 5.89 6.77
CA HIS A 418 -1.11 7.06 7.63
C HIS A 418 -2.06 6.79 8.80
N ARG A 419 -3.18 6.11 8.57
CA ARG A 419 -4.10 5.68 9.63
C ARG A 419 -3.38 4.81 10.67
N LYS A 420 -2.56 3.85 10.20
CA LYS A 420 -1.75 3.00 11.09
C LYS A 420 -0.68 3.79 11.85
N LEU A 421 -0.03 4.78 11.24
CA LEU A 421 0.91 5.67 11.91
C LEU A 421 0.26 6.49 13.04
N THR A 422 -0.96 7.01 12.79
CA THR A 422 -1.66 7.96 13.66
C THR A 422 -2.70 7.31 14.57
N TYR A 423 -2.61 5.99 14.74
CA TYR A 423 -3.52 5.17 15.56
C TYR A 423 -4.98 5.13 15.08
N ASP A 424 -5.31 5.68 13.93
CA ASP A 424 -6.68 5.80 13.38
C ASP A 424 -7.70 6.31 14.42
N CYS A 425 -7.35 7.38 15.12
CA CYS A 425 -8.11 7.94 16.24
C CYS A 425 -8.48 9.40 16.02
N GLN A 426 -9.35 9.93 16.89
CA GLN A 426 -9.94 11.27 16.82
C GLN A 426 -8.97 12.33 17.39
N ALA A 427 -7.73 12.33 16.90
CA ALA A 427 -6.76 13.34 17.28
C ALA A 427 -7.17 14.72 16.73
N PRO A 428 -6.88 15.83 17.44
CA PRO A 428 -7.03 17.18 16.89
C PRO A 428 -6.22 17.33 15.59
N THR A 429 -6.77 17.98 14.57
CA THR A 429 -6.10 18.15 13.27
C THR A 429 -4.75 18.88 13.36
N SER A 430 -4.61 19.76 14.36
CA SER A 430 -3.37 20.48 14.63
C SER A 430 -2.31 19.68 15.41
N THR A 431 -2.58 18.43 15.78
CA THR A 431 -1.60 17.58 16.46
C THR A 431 -0.33 17.48 15.63
N PRO A 432 0.85 17.80 16.17
CA PRO A 432 2.12 17.66 15.47
C PRO A 432 2.35 16.21 15.02
N PHE A 433 2.87 16.03 13.81
CA PHE A 433 3.03 14.68 13.23
C PHE A 433 3.89 13.76 14.10
N ALA A 434 5.04 14.25 14.61
CA ALA A 434 5.90 13.46 15.49
C ALA A 434 5.19 13.00 16.78
N GLN A 435 4.25 13.81 17.32
CA GLN A 435 3.41 13.39 18.43
C GLN A 435 2.38 12.34 18.01
N ALA A 436 1.76 12.54 16.85
CA ALA A 436 0.69 11.68 16.35
C ALA A 436 1.16 10.27 15.97
N ILE A 437 2.44 10.11 15.61
CA ILE A 437 3.02 8.80 15.27
C ILE A 437 3.66 8.09 16.49
N GLY A 438 3.67 8.73 17.66
CA GLY A 438 4.08 8.15 18.93
C GLY A 438 5.43 7.42 18.88
N PRO A 439 5.48 6.12 19.21
CA PRO A 439 6.72 5.34 19.27
C PRO A 439 7.55 5.39 17.98
N MET A 440 6.93 5.56 16.82
CA MET A 440 7.65 5.65 15.54
C MET A 440 8.52 6.91 15.41
N ALA A 441 8.34 7.91 16.28
CA ALA A 441 9.20 9.10 16.39
C ALA A 441 9.93 9.20 17.73
N GLN A 442 9.46 8.48 18.76
CA GLN A 442 9.89 8.69 20.14
C GLN A 442 10.80 7.59 20.67
N GLU A 443 10.77 6.40 20.06
CA GLU A 443 11.68 5.32 20.47
C GLU A 443 13.13 5.70 20.14
N PRO A 444 14.08 5.31 21.02
CA PRO A 444 15.49 5.57 20.78
C PRO A 444 15.95 4.97 19.44
N GLY A 445 16.54 5.79 18.60
CA GLY A 445 17.01 5.36 17.27
C GLY A 445 15.93 5.28 16.19
N ALA A 446 14.71 5.77 16.47
CA ALA A 446 13.66 5.85 15.46
C ALA A 446 14.16 6.60 14.21
N PRO A 447 13.87 6.10 13.00
CA PRO A 447 14.34 6.70 11.77
C PRO A 447 13.56 8.00 11.46
N PRO A 448 14.05 8.87 10.59
CA PRO A 448 13.22 9.89 9.97
C PRO A 448 12.04 9.25 9.24
N VAL A 449 10.82 9.74 9.48
CA VAL A 449 9.57 9.22 8.92
C VAL A 449 8.85 10.31 8.16
N ALA A 450 8.54 10.06 6.88
CA ALA A 450 7.63 10.91 6.13
C ALA A 450 6.36 10.16 5.73
N SER A 451 5.23 10.88 5.74
CA SER A 451 3.94 10.36 5.28
C SER A 451 3.50 11.13 4.05
N LEU A 452 3.34 10.43 2.92
CA LEU A 452 2.79 10.93 1.67
C LEU A 452 1.37 10.38 1.52
N ARG A 453 0.35 11.20 1.84
CA ARG A 453 -1.03 10.73 1.93
C ARG A 453 -2.00 11.63 1.20
N THR A 454 -2.81 11.11 0.28
CA THR A 454 -4.09 11.69 -0.09
C THR A 454 -5.13 11.38 0.99
N ILE A 455 -5.89 12.40 1.43
CA ILE A 455 -6.81 12.29 2.58
C ILE A 455 -8.10 11.60 2.13
N LYS A 456 -8.36 10.40 2.67
CA LYS A 456 -9.51 9.55 2.31
C LYS A 456 -10.17 8.90 3.53
N SER A 457 -9.85 9.41 4.75
CA SER A 457 -10.42 8.95 6.01
C SER A 457 -10.46 10.08 7.03
N ASP A 458 -11.25 9.90 8.09
CA ASP A 458 -11.55 10.93 9.09
C ASP A 458 -10.31 11.44 9.86
N VAL A 459 -9.32 10.56 10.13
CA VAL A 459 -8.13 10.98 10.88
C VAL A 459 -7.29 11.95 10.04
N VAL A 460 -7.03 13.12 10.60
CA VAL A 460 -6.15 14.15 10.01
C VAL A 460 -5.31 14.76 11.12
N VAL A 461 -3.99 14.84 10.90
CA VAL A 461 -3.04 15.48 11.81
C VAL A 461 -2.08 16.38 11.02
N GLY A 462 -1.35 17.28 11.70
CA GLY A 462 -0.37 18.17 11.05
C GLY A 462 -1.02 19.25 10.17
N VAL A 463 -2.32 19.51 10.33
CA VAL A 463 -3.05 20.54 9.59
C VAL A 463 -3.51 21.64 10.55
N PRO A 464 -3.24 22.93 10.28
CA PRO A 464 -3.67 24.02 11.14
C PRO A 464 -5.18 23.99 11.40
N LEU A 465 -5.59 24.23 12.66
CA LEU A 465 -6.98 24.16 13.07
C LEU A 465 -7.90 25.05 12.21
N GLN A 466 -7.45 26.28 11.90
CA GLN A 466 -8.24 27.23 11.08
C GLN A 466 -8.49 26.70 9.66
N VAL A 467 -7.56 25.91 9.11
CA VAL A 467 -7.72 25.28 7.78
C VAL A 467 -8.79 24.21 7.85
N SER A 468 -8.72 23.33 8.86
CA SER A 468 -9.71 22.25 9.01
C SER A 468 -11.11 22.78 9.34
N GLU A 469 -11.25 23.79 10.23
CA GLU A 469 -12.53 24.43 10.55
C GLU A 469 -13.17 25.09 9.33
N ARG A 470 -12.36 25.79 8.51
CA ARG A 470 -12.83 26.36 7.26
C ARG A 470 -13.37 25.29 6.31
N LEU A 471 -12.59 24.21 6.10
CA LEU A 471 -13.00 23.11 5.21
C LEU A 471 -14.22 22.35 5.74
N ASP A 472 -14.35 22.19 7.06
CA ASP A 472 -15.54 21.59 7.66
C ASP A 472 -16.81 22.41 7.39
N ALA A 473 -16.68 23.74 7.29
CA ALA A 473 -17.79 24.65 7.00
C ALA A 473 -18.08 24.78 5.50
N GLU A 474 -17.04 24.86 4.66
CA GLU A 474 -17.18 25.20 3.22
C GLU A 474 -17.27 23.96 2.33
N GLU A 475 -16.68 22.82 2.71
CA GLU A 475 -16.59 21.62 1.88
C GLU A 475 -16.84 20.35 2.72
N PRO A 476 -18.09 20.09 3.14
CA PRO A 476 -18.43 18.90 3.89
C PRO A 476 -17.97 17.63 3.16
N GLY A 477 -17.30 16.71 3.87
CA GLY A 477 -16.74 15.48 3.28
C GLY A 477 -15.33 15.62 2.71
N TRP A 478 -14.65 16.75 2.89
CA TRP A 478 -13.28 16.96 2.42
C TRP A 478 -12.29 15.88 2.91
N ARG A 479 -12.51 15.33 4.12
CA ARG A 479 -11.67 14.28 4.70
C ARG A 479 -11.73 12.94 3.95
N ILE A 480 -12.73 12.75 3.11
CA ILE A 480 -12.92 11.46 2.40
C ILE A 480 -12.89 11.60 0.88
N SER A 481 -12.72 12.83 0.39
CA SER A 481 -12.84 13.14 -1.04
C SER A 481 -11.63 12.71 -1.89
N GLY A 482 -10.44 12.53 -1.28
CA GLY A 482 -9.18 12.35 -2.01
C GLY A 482 -8.65 13.61 -2.72
N LYS A 483 -9.36 14.75 -2.60
CA LYS A 483 -8.97 16.04 -3.18
C LYS A 483 -7.78 16.66 -2.46
N TYR A 484 -7.68 16.45 -1.17
CA TYR A 484 -6.64 17.02 -0.32
C TYR A 484 -5.62 15.97 0.08
N ALA A 485 -4.43 16.45 0.43
CA ALA A 485 -3.31 15.60 0.83
C ALA A 485 -2.55 16.22 2.00
N VAL A 486 -1.66 15.41 2.57
CA VAL A 486 -0.59 15.86 3.48
C VAL A 486 0.74 15.24 3.06
N VAL A 487 1.80 16.04 3.23
CA VAL A 487 3.19 15.61 3.24
C VAL A 487 3.76 16.01 4.59
N LEU A 488 3.94 15.05 5.47
CA LEU A 488 4.36 15.30 6.85
C LEU A 488 5.70 14.62 7.13
N LEU A 489 6.56 15.29 7.90
CA LEU A 489 7.89 14.79 8.26
C LEU A 489 8.11 14.84 9.76
N SER A 490 8.54 13.71 10.34
CA SER A 490 9.28 13.60 11.59
C SER A 490 10.73 13.29 11.25
N ASP A 491 11.64 14.21 11.53
CA ASP A 491 13.03 14.16 11.07
C ASP A 491 13.97 13.40 12.04
N GLY A 492 13.42 12.65 12.97
CA GLY A 492 14.16 11.89 13.99
C GLY A 492 14.69 12.77 15.13
N SER A 493 14.38 14.08 15.14
CA SER A 493 14.71 14.94 16.27
C SER A 493 13.84 14.61 17.49
N PRO A 494 14.40 14.65 18.71
CA PRO A 494 13.61 14.43 19.92
C PRO A 494 12.38 15.31 19.99
N VAL A 495 11.23 14.74 20.30
CA VAL A 495 10.00 15.50 20.52
C VAL A 495 10.17 16.29 21.83
N SER A 496 10.22 17.63 21.73
CA SER A 496 10.38 18.55 22.86
C SER A 496 9.12 18.68 23.72
#